data_21b2b082449de30a4bb04f3dd980900d
#
_entry.id   21b2b082449de30a4bb04f3dd980900d
#
_cell.length_a   1.000
_cell.length_b   1.000
_cell.length_c   1.000
_cell.angle_alpha   90.00
_cell.angle_beta   90.00
_cell.angle_gamma   90.00
#
_symmetry.space_group_name_H-M   'P 1'
#
loop_
_entity.id
_entity.type
_entity.pdbx_description
1 polymer ?
#
loop_
_entity_poly.entity_id
_entity_poly.type
_entity_poly.pdbx_seq_one_letter_code
_entity_poly.pdbx_strand_id
1 'polypeptide(L)'
;FNGQTIPLVGVRVRCHHLLHFEECFTNANGEATSLGSFKQPARYKIFWEDQKYWDIRDGLTWQAKTKGPRMTGRWELVISGDTEDAMFAAIHRACRAIFHDNPFGITRPKRGRIKLCAFYKKDVGKNGDHAGITVGIWPDIRIFRKVKGNTRSRWEITSTALHELGHASHHRAVVELPGSNRIEDFVLADGILKESWARGIQFAFMNWLYPNQVNKIRPDYFENYTGVVEGLMNQGLTLKQ
;
A
#
# COMPACT_ATOMS: atom_id res chain seq x y z
N PHE A 1 -10.51 6.52 12.31
CA PHE A 1 -11.35 7.53 11.69
C PHE A 1 -12.66 7.58 12.47
N ASN A 2 -13.07 8.71 12.97
CA ASN A 2 -14.29 8.89 13.79
C ASN A 2 -14.42 7.88 14.96
N GLY A 3 -13.30 7.44 15.56
CA GLY A 3 -13.29 6.46 16.65
C GLY A 3 -13.53 5.00 16.22
N GLN A 4 -13.79 4.74 14.95
CA GLN A 4 -14.08 3.40 14.47
C GLN A 4 -12.77 2.60 14.22
N THR A 5 -12.69 1.42 14.81
CA THR A 5 -11.62 0.45 14.56
C THR A 5 -11.87 -0.26 13.23
N ILE A 6 -10.82 -0.33 12.39
CA ILE A 6 -10.88 -1.00 11.10
C ILE A 6 -10.00 -2.24 11.15
N PRO A 7 -10.53 -3.43 10.82
CA PRO A 7 -9.74 -4.66 10.78
C PRO A 7 -8.54 -4.56 9.85
N LEU A 8 -7.41 -5.12 10.26
CA LEU A 8 -6.24 -5.33 9.41
C LEU A 8 -6.33 -6.72 8.79
N VAL A 9 -6.78 -6.78 7.55
CA VAL A 9 -7.04 -8.01 6.81
C VAL A 9 -5.81 -8.44 6.02
N GLY A 10 -5.49 -9.75 6.01
CA GLY A 10 -4.38 -10.31 5.24
C GLY A 10 -2.99 -9.96 5.77
N VAL A 11 -2.88 -9.56 7.02
CA VAL A 11 -1.59 -9.28 7.66
C VAL A 11 -0.95 -10.58 8.13
N ARG A 12 0.33 -10.76 7.84
CA ARG A 12 1.10 -11.93 8.27
C ARG A 12 1.52 -11.80 9.73
N VAL A 13 1.05 -12.74 10.54
CA VAL A 13 1.37 -12.85 11.96
C VAL A 13 2.23 -14.09 12.18
N ARG A 14 3.35 -13.93 12.88
CA ARG A 14 4.19 -15.04 13.34
C ARG A 14 4.17 -15.12 14.85
N CYS A 15 3.93 -16.32 15.34
CA CYS A 15 4.17 -16.71 16.74
C CYS A 15 5.41 -17.58 16.79
N HIS A 16 6.37 -17.33 17.69
CA HIS A 16 7.56 -18.16 17.79
C HIS A 16 8.05 -18.34 19.23
N HIS A 17 8.57 -19.52 19.51
CA HIS A 17 9.30 -19.87 20.71
C HIS A 17 10.54 -20.67 20.32
N LEU A 18 11.72 -20.18 20.65
CA LEU A 18 12.99 -20.77 20.21
C LEU A 18 13.01 -20.98 18.67
N LEU A 19 13.22 -22.20 18.21
CA LEU A 19 13.28 -22.60 16.82
C LEU A 19 11.91 -22.95 16.21
N HIS A 20 10.87 -23.09 17.05
CA HIS A 20 9.52 -23.37 16.60
C HIS A 20 8.77 -22.07 16.29
N PHE A 21 8.16 -22.00 15.11
CA PHE A 21 7.31 -20.88 14.73
C PHE A 21 6.08 -21.34 13.95
N GLU A 22 5.01 -20.58 14.10
CA GLU A 22 3.77 -20.72 13.36
C GLU A 22 3.47 -19.37 12.66
N GLU A 23 2.99 -19.45 11.43
CA GLU A 23 2.57 -18.29 10.66
C GLU A 23 1.12 -18.43 10.23
N CYS A 24 0.40 -17.32 10.33
CA CYS A 24 -0.98 -17.22 9.88
C CYS A 24 -1.25 -15.81 9.32
N PHE A 25 -2.37 -15.66 8.63
CA PHE A 25 -2.82 -14.38 8.09
C PHE A 25 -4.13 -13.98 8.75
N THR A 26 -4.29 -12.68 8.97
CA THR A 26 -5.54 -12.16 9.52
C THR A 26 -6.70 -12.29 8.52
N ASN A 27 -7.86 -12.72 9.02
CA ASN A 27 -9.11 -12.83 8.27
C ASN A 27 -9.82 -11.47 8.11
N ALA A 28 -11.04 -11.47 7.60
CA ALA A 28 -11.86 -10.27 7.39
C ALA A 28 -12.15 -9.47 8.68
N ASN A 29 -12.10 -10.12 9.84
CA ASN A 29 -12.27 -9.48 11.15
C ASN A 29 -10.96 -8.97 11.75
N GLY A 30 -9.82 -9.15 11.05
CA GLY A 30 -8.48 -8.82 11.57
C GLY A 30 -7.95 -9.86 12.57
N GLU A 31 -8.51 -11.07 12.60
CA GLU A 31 -8.14 -12.13 13.50
C GLU A 31 -7.25 -13.18 12.81
N ALA A 32 -6.24 -13.67 13.52
CA ALA A 32 -5.37 -14.73 13.05
C ALA A 32 -5.25 -15.82 14.11
N THR A 33 -5.40 -17.08 13.69
CA THR A 33 -5.26 -18.24 14.56
C THR A 33 -4.17 -19.15 14.02
N SER A 34 -3.17 -19.47 14.86
CA SER A 34 -2.15 -20.45 14.51
C SER A 34 -2.73 -21.86 14.54
N LEU A 35 -2.24 -22.72 13.63
CA LEU A 35 -2.65 -24.13 13.59
C LEU A 35 -2.01 -24.94 14.72
N GLY A 36 -0.81 -24.53 15.15
CA GLY A 36 -0.09 -25.17 16.26
C GLY A 36 -0.31 -24.47 17.60
N SER A 37 0.02 -25.16 18.67
CA SER A 37 -0.03 -24.66 20.03
C SER A 37 1.38 -24.57 20.63
N PHE A 38 1.59 -23.58 21.49
CA PHE A 38 2.83 -23.40 22.22
C PHE A 38 2.61 -23.74 23.69
N LYS A 39 3.40 -24.68 24.22
CA LYS A 39 3.38 -25.02 25.66
C LYS A 39 3.99 -23.93 26.54
N GLN A 40 4.81 -23.07 25.95
CA GLN A 40 5.52 -21.98 26.60
C GLN A 40 5.13 -20.63 25.97
N PRO A 41 5.30 -19.50 26.67
CA PRO A 41 5.02 -18.19 26.11
C PRO A 41 5.74 -17.97 24.77
N ALA A 42 5.00 -17.72 23.72
CA ALA A 42 5.52 -17.38 22.39
C ALA A 42 5.61 -15.87 22.21
N ARG A 43 6.54 -15.44 21.39
CA ARG A 43 6.65 -14.04 20.98
C ARG A 43 5.87 -13.82 19.70
N TYR A 44 5.02 -12.81 19.68
CA TYR A 44 4.27 -12.39 18.51
C TYR A 44 5.04 -11.37 17.68
N LYS A 45 4.88 -11.44 16.36
CA LYS A 45 5.37 -10.44 15.39
C LYS A 45 4.38 -10.30 14.24
N ILE A 46 4.24 -9.08 13.76
CA ILE A 46 3.59 -8.78 12.49
C ILE A 46 4.67 -8.50 11.45
N PHE A 47 4.49 -9.03 10.26
CA PHE A 47 5.30 -8.74 9.09
C PHE A 47 4.44 -7.99 8.06
N TRP A 48 4.88 -6.81 7.69
CA TRP A 48 4.16 -5.96 6.75
C TRP A 48 4.52 -6.31 5.30
N GLU A 49 4.38 -7.58 4.96
CA GLU A 49 4.63 -8.08 3.61
C GLU A 49 3.57 -9.10 3.20
N ASP A 50 3.30 -9.14 1.92
CA ASP A 50 2.69 -10.28 1.24
C ASP A 50 3.82 -11.07 0.58
N GLN A 51 3.83 -12.38 0.75
CA GLN A 51 4.91 -13.23 0.22
C GLN A 51 4.99 -13.19 -1.32
N LYS A 52 3.91 -12.80 -1.99
CA LYS A 52 3.80 -12.81 -3.45
C LYS A 52 3.87 -11.42 -4.07
N TYR A 53 3.26 -10.40 -3.45
CA TYR A 53 2.95 -9.16 -4.13
C TYR A 53 3.71 -7.93 -3.63
N TRP A 54 3.92 -7.78 -2.32
CA TRP A 54 4.62 -6.60 -1.79
C TRP A 54 5.50 -6.89 -0.59
N ASP A 55 6.43 -5.97 -0.37
CA ASP A 55 7.36 -5.96 0.75
C ASP A 55 7.44 -4.53 1.28
N ILE A 56 6.83 -4.27 2.44
CA ILE A 56 6.95 -2.98 3.10
C ILE A 56 8.22 -2.97 3.93
N ARG A 57 9.01 -1.93 3.78
CA ARG A 57 10.29 -1.75 4.45
C ARG A 57 10.29 -0.53 5.36
N ASP A 58 10.98 -0.65 6.46
CA ASP A 58 11.36 0.46 7.32
C ASP A 58 12.64 1.09 6.73
N GLY A 59 12.49 2.28 6.15
CA GLY A 59 13.54 2.89 5.34
C GLY A 59 13.89 2.06 4.10
N LEU A 60 15.16 2.03 3.71
CA LEU A 60 15.61 1.38 2.48
C LEU A 60 15.80 -0.14 2.62
N THR A 61 16.21 -0.62 3.78
CA THR A 61 16.82 -1.94 3.93
C THR A 61 16.05 -2.92 4.77
N TRP A 62 15.45 -2.47 5.87
CA TRP A 62 14.88 -3.36 6.86
C TRP A 62 13.42 -3.71 6.53
N GLN A 63 13.08 -4.99 6.65
CA GLN A 63 11.70 -5.45 6.61
C GLN A 63 10.89 -4.77 7.72
N ALA A 64 9.79 -4.10 7.37
CA ALA A 64 8.86 -3.53 8.34
C ALA A 64 8.23 -4.61 9.21
N LYS A 65 8.33 -4.47 10.53
CA LYS A 65 7.84 -5.44 11.52
C LYS A 65 7.31 -4.74 12.76
N THR A 66 6.17 -5.20 13.24
CA THR A 66 5.66 -4.83 14.57
C THR A 66 5.99 -5.94 15.56
N LYS A 67 6.68 -5.58 16.64
CA LYS A 67 7.05 -6.53 17.70
C LYS A 67 5.91 -6.61 18.71
N GLY A 68 5.35 -7.79 18.89
CA GLY A 68 4.37 -8.09 19.94
C GLY A 68 5.01 -8.61 21.23
N PRO A 69 4.21 -8.87 22.26
CA PRO A 69 4.64 -9.40 23.54
C PRO A 69 5.12 -10.86 23.43
N ARG A 70 5.75 -11.32 24.50
CA ARG A 70 5.95 -12.74 24.75
C ARG A 70 4.91 -13.19 25.77
N MET A 71 3.96 -14.01 25.35
CA MET A 71 2.85 -14.46 26.20
C MET A 71 2.26 -15.79 25.74
N THR A 72 1.44 -16.37 26.58
CA THR A 72 0.54 -17.48 26.22
C THR A 72 -0.84 -16.91 25.88
N GLY A 73 -1.56 -17.57 24.97
CA GLY A 73 -2.93 -17.21 24.62
C GLY A 73 -3.04 -16.07 23.60
N ARG A 74 -4.14 -15.32 23.65
CA ARG A 74 -4.52 -14.30 22.68
C ARG A 74 -3.73 -13.02 22.86
N TRP A 75 -3.20 -12.48 21.77
CA TRP A 75 -2.68 -11.12 21.68
C TRP A 75 -3.66 -10.24 20.92
N GLU A 76 -3.97 -9.10 21.47
CA GLU A 76 -4.78 -8.07 20.82
C GLU A 76 -3.94 -6.82 20.61
N LEU A 77 -4.01 -6.25 19.41
CA LEU A 77 -3.30 -5.04 19.04
C LEU A 77 -4.22 -4.05 18.37
N VAL A 78 -4.35 -2.88 18.95
CA VAL A 78 -4.98 -1.70 18.33
C VAL A 78 -3.90 -0.71 17.95
N ILE A 79 -3.71 -0.51 16.65
CA ILE A 79 -2.76 0.46 16.12
C ILE A 79 -3.45 1.83 16.07
N SER A 80 -3.11 2.69 17.02
CA SER A 80 -3.66 4.03 17.17
C SER A 80 -2.58 5.11 17.06
N GLY A 81 -3.01 6.35 16.94
CA GLY A 81 -2.12 7.51 16.97
C GLY A 81 -1.20 7.63 15.76
N ASP A 82 -0.15 8.40 15.96
CA ASP A 82 0.89 8.68 14.99
C ASP A 82 2.13 7.85 15.32
N THR A 83 2.16 6.63 14.80
CA THR A 83 3.24 5.68 15.01
C THR A 83 3.76 5.12 13.69
N GLU A 84 4.95 4.55 13.73
CA GLU A 84 5.54 3.85 12.60
C GLU A 84 4.67 2.67 12.13
N ASP A 85 4.12 1.90 13.09
CA ASP A 85 3.17 0.81 12.80
C ASP A 85 1.90 1.32 12.11
N ALA A 86 1.42 2.52 12.47
CA ALA A 86 0.28 3.13 11.82
C ALA A 86 0.57 3.51 10.36
N MET A 87 1.81 3.91 10.07
CA MET A 87 2.26 4.14 8.69
C MET A 87 2.32 2.83 7.90
N PHE A 88 2.89 1.77 8.47
CA PHE A 88 2.93 0.46 7.81
C PHE A 88 1.53 -0.09 7.55
N ALA A 89 0.61 0.03 8.52
CA ALA A 89 -0.79 -0.38 8.36
C ALA A 89 -1.50 0.39 7.23
N ALA A 90 -1.24 1.70 7.10
CA ALA A 90 -1.79 2.54 6.04
C ALA A 90 -1.30 2.10 4.64
N ILE A 91 0.01 1.83 4.50
CA ILE A 91 0.60 1.33 3.25
C ILE A 91 0.07 -0.08 2.94
N HIS A 92 0.03 -0.98 3.91
CA HIS A 92 -0.54 -2.33 3.75
C HIS A 92 -1.96 -2.30 3.21
N ARG A 93 -2.80 -1.38 3.74
CA ARG A 93 -4.19 -1.22 3.30
C ARG A 93 -4.27 -0.83 1.82
N ALA A 94 -3.43 0.09 1.35
CA ALA A 94 -3.36 0.46 -0.05
C ALA A 94 -2.91 -0.72 -0.93
N CYS A 95 -1.87 -1.45 -0.51
CA CYS A 95 -1.40 -2.63 -1.22
C CYS A 95 -2.50 -3.69 -1.33
N ARG A 96 -3.17 -4.01 -0.21
CA ARG A 96 -4.25 -4.98 -0.20
C ARG A 96 -5.37 -4.58 -1.16
N ALA A 97 -5.80 -3.32 -1.12
CA ALA A 97 -6.86 -2.81 -2.00
C ALA A 97 -6.54 -3.06 -3.49
N ILE A 98 -5.30 -2.84 -3.92
CA ILE A 98 -4.89 -3.01 -5.32
C ILE A 98 -4.59 -4.46 -5.68
N PHE A 99 -3.89 -5.21 -4.82
CA PHE A 99 -3.40 -6.54 -5.18
C PHE A 99 -4.40 -7.67 -4.93
N HIS A 100 -5.25 -7.54 -3.91
CA HIS A 100 -6.20 -8.59 -3.54
C HIS A 100 -7.64 -8.20 -3.83
N ASP A 101 -8.10 -7.08 -3.31
CA ASP A 101 -9.51 -6.69 -3.41
C ASP A 101 -9.85 -6.22 -4.83
N ASN A 102 -9.03 -5.38 -5.42
CA ASN A 102 -9.05 -4.87 -6.80
C ASN A 102 -10.46 -4.66 -7.40
N PRO A 103 -11.32 -3.87 -6.75
CA PRO A 103 -12.72 -3.73 -7.15
C PRO A 103 -12.89 -3.13 -8.55
N PHE A 104 -11.90 -2.41 -9.04
CA PHE A 104 -11.91 -1.77 -10.35
C PHE A 104 -11.17 -2.57 -11.44
N GLY A 105 -10.60 -3.73 -11.11
CA GLY A 105 -9.92 -4.61 -12.05
C GLY A 105 -8.68 -4.04 -12.72
N ILE A 106 -7.98 -3.09 -12.09
CA ILE A 106 -6.75 -2.51 -12.65
C ILE A 106 -5.65 -3.56 -12.82
N THR A 107 -4.74 -3.31 -13.76
CA THR A 107 -3.53 -4.11 -13.92
C THR A 107 -2.68 -4.03 -12.63
N ARG A 108 -2.32 -5.18 -12.06
CA ARG A 108 -1.48 -5.22 -10.86
C ARG A 108 -0.11 -4.59 -11.12
N PRO A 109 0.43 -3.79 -10.20
CA PRO A 109 1.62 -2.95 -10.41
C PRO A 109 2.90 -3.68 -10.82
N LYS A 110 3.10 -4.94 -10.55
CA LYS A 110 4.32 -5.67 -10.87
C LYS A 110 4.05 -7.16 -10.97
N ARG A 111 4.78 -7.89 -11.80
CA ARG A 111 4.70 -9.35 -11.85
C ARG A 111 5.25 -10.02 -10.60
N GLY A 112 6.31 -9.45 -10.02
CA GLY A 112 6.92 -9.91 -8.76
C GLY A 112 6.54 -9.03 -7.58
N ARG A 113 7.28 -9.16 -6.49
CA ARG A 113 7.08 -8.34 -5.29
C ARG A 113 7.53 -6.90 -5.54
N ILE A 114 6.63 -5.96 -5.26
CA ILE A 114 6.95 -4.53 -5.23
C ILE A 114 7.47 -4.14 -3.84
N LYS A 115 8.54 -3.34 -3.81
CA LYS A 115 9.16 -2.87 -2.56
C LYS A 115 8.69 -1.45 -2.24
N LEU A 116 7.98 -1.29 -1.13
CA LEU A 116 7.51 0.01 -0.65
C LEU A 116 8.31 0.40 0.60
N CYS A 117 9.12 1.46 0.49
CA CYS A 117 9.91 1.95 1.60
C CYS A 117 9.18 3.07 2.35
N ALA A 118 8.93 2.83 3.62
CA ALA A 118 8.31 3.78 4.54
C ALA A 118 9.38 4.61 5.27
N PHE A 119 9.31 5.93 5.15
CA PHE A 119 10.22 6.86 5.84
C PHE A 119 9.44 7.64 6.89
N TYR A 120 9.41 7.11 8.10
CA TYR A 120 8.65 7.70 9.20
C TYR A 120 9.26 9.00 9.73
N LYS A 121 10.59 9.05 9.91
CA LYS A 121 11.30 10.18 10.53
C LYS A 121 11.80 11.21 9.53
N LYS A 122 12.02 10.82 8.27
CA LYS A 122 12.63 11.66 7.25
C LYS A 122 11.64 12.72 6.76
N ASP A 123 12.05 13.98 6.83
CA ASP A 123 11.33 15.11 6.26
C ASP A 123 11.88 15.43 4.87
N VAL A 124 11.00 15.61 3.91
CA VAL A 124 11.35 15.83 2.50
C VAL A 124 10.37 16.80 1.84
N GLY A 125 10.71 17.23 0.61
CA GLY A 125 9.87 18.15 -0.17
C GLY A 125 8.69 17.50 -0.91
N LYS A 126 8.55 16.15 -0.86
CA LYS A 126 7.55 15.37 -1.62
C LYS A 126 6.87 14.30 -0.79
N ASN A 127 5.65 13.93 -1.17
CA ASN A 127 4.83 12.95 -0.44
C ASN A 127 5.29 11.51 -0.64
N GLY A 128 5.64 11.15 -1.87
CA GLY A 128 6.12 9.85 -2.29
C GLY A 128 6.85 9.95 -3.62
N ASP A 129 7.34 8.85 -4.11
CA ASP A 129 7.79 8.68 -5.49
C ASP A 129 7.78 7.21 -5.91
N HIS A 130 7.54 7.00 -7.20
CA HIS A 130 7.67 5.74 -7.90
C HIS A 130 8.91 5.81 -8.80
N ALA A 131 9.84 4.89 -8.63
CA ALA A 131 10.98 4.74 -9.51
C ALA A 131 10.62 3.69 -10.59
N GLY A 132 10.29 4.13 -11.79
CA GLY A 132 9.79 3.30 -12.89
C GLY A 132 10.71 2.16 -13.31
N ILE A 133 12.01 2.28 -13.05
CA ILE A 133 13.00 1.24 -13.34
C ILE A 133 13.89 1.10 -12.11
N THR A 134 13.68 0.04 -11.35
CA THR A 134 14.60 -0.30 -10.27
C THR A 134 15.21 -1.68 -10.51
N VAL A 135 16.52 -1.73 -10.53
CA VAL A 135 17.27 -2.98 -10.60
C VAL A 135 17.50 -3.48 -9.17
N GLY A 136 16.81 -4.55 -8.84
CA GLY A 136 17.14 -5.45 -7.73
C GLY A 136 16.96 -4.91 -6.30
N ILE A 137 17.88 -4.12 -5.78
CA ILE A 137 17.98 -3.75 -4.35
C ILE A 137 17.22 -2.46 -3.99
N TRP A 138 16.98 -1.58 -4.96
CA TRP A 138 16.34 -0.30 -4.73
C TRP A 138 14.83 -0.42 -4.53
N PRO A 139 14.19 0.50 -3.78
CA PRO A 139 12.75 0.52 -3.63
C PRO A 139 12.07 0.88 -4.95
N ASP A 140 10.95 0.23 -5.23
CA ASP A 140 10.09 0.61 -6.34
C ASP A 140 9.27 1.86 -5.97
N ILE A 141 8.88 2.00 -4.70
CA ILE A 141 8.10 3.12 -4.16
C ILE A 141 8.71 3.59 -2.85
N ARG A 142 8.77 4.92 -2.67
CA ARG A 142 9.12 5.56 -1.39
C ARG A 142 7.95 6.40 -0.91
N ILE A 143 7.62 6.28 0.38
CA ILE A 143 6.53 7.01 1.02
C ILE A 143 7.09 7.71 2.25
N PHE A 144 6.79 9.01 2.38
CA PHE A 144 7.32 9.83 3.45
C PHE A 144 6.22 10.28 4.41
N ARG A 145 6.50 10.17 5.72
CA ARG A 145 5.58 10.56 6.78
C ARG A 145 5.57 12.07 7.02
N LYS A 146 6.72 12.72 6.84
CA LYS A 146 6.89 14.15 7.02
C LYS A 146 7.23 14.84 5.71
N VAL A 147 6.55 15.94 5.44
CA VAL A 147 6.74 16.73 4.21
C VAL A 147 6.72 18.21 4.57
N LYS A 148 7.84 18.89 4.34
CA LYS A 148 8.00 20.33 4.65
C LYS A 148 7.55 20.68 6.08
N GLY A 149 8.00 19.92 7.07
CA GLY A 149 7.65 20.10 8.48
C GLY A 149 6.29 19.54 8.90
N ASN A 150 5.40 19.24 7.96
CA ASN A 150 4.06 18.74 8.26
C ASN A 150 4.04 17.23 8.40
N THR A 151 3.39 16.74 9.46
CA THR A 151 3.17 15.32 9.70
C THR A 151 1.87 14.88 9.02
N ARG A 152 1.96 13.89 8.17
CA ARG A 152 0.83 13.38 7.37
C ARG A 152 0.03 12.36 8.14
N SER A 153 -1.28 12.44 8.01
CA SER A 153 -2.24 11.48 8.58
C SER A 153 -2.14 10.12 7.90
N ARG A 154 -2.66 9.08 8.55
CA ARG A 154 -2.77 7.72 7.96
C ARG A 154 -3.55 7.72 6.64
N TRP A 155 -4.58 8.55 6.56
CA TRP A 155 -5.37 8.72 5.36
C TRP A 155 -4.53 9.27 4.19
N GLU A 156 -3.73 10.32 4.42
CA GLU A 156 -2.82 10.87 3.41
C GLU A 156 -1.72 9.88 3.02
N ILE A 157 -1.25 9.04 3.96
CA ILE A 157 -0.30 7.96 3.66
C ILE A 157 -0.93 6.90 2.75
N THR A 158 -2.16 6.44 3.08
CA THR A 158 -2.90 5.49 2.22
C THR A 158 -3.13 6.08 0.84
N SER A 159 -3.55 7.32 0.77
CA SER A 159 -3.80 8.07 -0.46
C SER A 159 -2.55 8.16 -1.35
N THR A 160 -1.39 8.51 -0.76
CA THR A 160 -0.14 8.53 -1.51
C THR A 160 0.30 7.13 -1.95
N ALA A 161 0.16 6.12 -1.10
CA ALA A 161 0.50 4.75 -1.49
C ALA A 161 -0.33 4.27 -2.69
N LEU A 162 -1.62 4.61 -2.74
CA LEU A 162 -2.49 4.32 -3.88
C LEU A 162 -2.07 5.08 -5.14
N HIS A 163 -1.66 6.35 -5.00
CA HIS A 163 -1.15 7.16 -6.11
C HIS A 163 0.10 6.54 -6.74
N GLU A 164 1.10 6.22 -5.92
CA GLU A 164 2.36 5.63 -6.41
C GLU A 164 2.15 4.22 -6.98
N LEU A 165 1.26 3.43 -6.39
CA LEU A 165 0.84 2.14 -6.93
C LEU A 165 0.07 2.30 -8.25
N GLY A 166 -0.65 3.42 -8.43
CA GLY A 166 -1.28 3.81 -9.68
C GLY A 166 -0.26 4.02 -10.80
N HIS A 167 0.83 4.74 -10.54
CA HIS A 167 1.95 4.87 -11.48
C HIS A 167 2.56 3.51 -11.84
N ALA A 168 2.79 2.65 -10.84
CA ALA A 168 3.34 1.32 -11.06
C ALA A 168 2.40 0.40 -11.88
N SER A 169 1.09 0.54 -11.69
CA SER A 169 0.06 -0.13 -12.49
C SER A 169 0.08 0.35 -13.94
N HIS A 170 0.13 1.65 -14.16
CA HIS A 170 0.21 2.25 -15.48
C HIS A 170 1.47 1.81 -16.23
N HIS A 171 2.63 1.92 -15.58
CA HIS A 171 3.90 1.45 -16.14
C HIS A 171 3.80 0.01 -16.63
N ARG A 172 3.24 -0.88 -15.82
CA ARG A 172 3.08 -2.27 -16.20
C ARG A 172 2.10 -2.45 -17.36
N ALA A 173 0.97 -1.75 -17.35
CA ALA A 173 -0.02 -1.83 -18.41
C ALA A 173 0.58 -1.45 -19.77
N VAL A 174 1.36 -0.35 -19.82
CA VAL A 174 2.03 0.11 -21.04
C VAL A 174 3.09 -0.89 -21.50
N VAL A 175 3.94 -1.38 -20.59
CA VAL A 175 5.05 -2.30 -20.91
C VAL A 175 4.56 -3.68 -21.41
N GLU A 176 3.35 -4.09 -21.02
CA GLU A 176 2.77 -5.38 -21.43
C GLU A 176 1.90 -5.28 -22.69
N LEU A 177 1.71 -4.10 -23.27
CA LEU A 177 0.99 -3.96 -24.55
C LEU A 177 1.78 -4.63 -25.69
N PRO A 178 1.11 -5.41 -26.57
CA PRO A 178 1.73 -5.95 -27.78
C PRO A 178 2.25 -4.83 -28.67
N GLY A 179 3.51 -4.93 -29.08
CA GLY A 179 4.14 -3.94 -29.97
C GLY A 179 4.68 -2.69 -29.26
N SER A 180 4.57 -2.59 -27.94
CA SER A 180 5.19 -1.49 -27.20
C SER A 180 6.72 -1.62 -27.22
N ASN A 181 7.44 -0.51 -27.40
CA ASN A 181 8.88 -0.39 -27.14
C ASN A 181 9.18 -0.33 -25.63
N ARG A 182 8.24 -0.85 -24.84
CA ARG A 182 8.36 -1.07 -23.39
C ARG A 182 8.64 0.20 -22.58
N ILE A 183 9.93 0.41 -22.25
CA ILE A 183 10.35 1.49 -21.35
C ILE A 183 10.22 2.86 -22.02
N GLU A 184 10.53 2.96 -23.31
CA GLU A 184 10.50 4.22 -24.07
C GLU A 184 9.09 4.77 -24.16
N ASP A 185 8.09 3.92 -24.43
CA ASP A 185 6.69 4.36 -24.53
C ASP A 185 6.15 4.91 -23.19
N PHE A 186 6.56 4.34 -22.06
CA PHE A 186 6.19 4.88 -20.75
C PHE A 186 6.95 6.17 -20.42
N VAL A 187 8.25 6.26 -20.76
CA VAL A 187 9.06 7.45 -20.50
C VAL A 187 8.57 8.61 -21.34
N LEU A 188 8.22 8.37 -22.62
CA LEU A 188 7.72 9.36 -23.56
C LEU A 188 6.24 9.72 -23.35
N ALA A 189 5.48 8.89 -22.58
CA ALA A 189 4.12 9.23 -22.25
C ALA A 189 4.04 10.56 -21.52
N ASP A 190 3.06 11.40 -21.91
CA ASP A 190 2.84 12.71 -21.31
C ASP A 190 2.74 12.62 -19.78
N GLY A 191 3.48 13.50 -19.10
CA GLY A 191 3.44 13.60 -17.65
C GLY A 191 2.02 13.82 -17.11
N ILE A 192 1.20 14.58 -17.82
CA ILE A 192 -0.20 14.85 -17.49
C ILE A 192 -1.02 13.55 -17.51
N LEU A 193 -0.83 12.69 -18.52
CA LEU A 193 -1.52 11.42 -18.62
C LEU A 193 -1.13 10.48 -17.48
N LYS A 194 0.16 10.38 -17.16
CA LYS A 194 0.64 9.55 -16.03
C LYS A 194 0.06 10.01 -14.71
N GLU A 195 0.07 11.31 -14.46
CA GLU A 195 -0.51 11.88 -13.24
C GLU A 195 -2.03 11.72 -13.19
N SER A 196 -2.73 11.95 -14.33
CA SER A 196 -4.18 11.75 -14.40
C SER A 196 -4.58 10.31 -14.11
N TRP A 197 -3.84 9.32 -14.61
CA TRP A 197 -4.06 7.92 -14.29
C TRP A 197 -3.87 7.64 -12.79
N ALA A 198 -2.73 8.05 -12.23
CA ALA A 198 -2.42 7.82 -10.82
C ALA A 198 -3.44 8.49 -9.89
N ARG A 199 -3.88 9.71 -10.24
CA ARG A 199 -4.94 10.45 -9.52
C ARG A 199 -6.29 9.76 -9.62
N GLY A 200 -6.68 9.30 -10.80
CA GLY A 200 -7.92 8.55 -10.99
C GLY A 200 -7.97 7.28 -10.15
N ILE A 201 -6.88 6.49 -10.14
CA ILE A 201 -6.72 5.31 -9.28
C ILE A 201 -6.80 5.69 -7.81
N GLN A 202 -6.03 6.69 -7.38
CA GLN A 202 -6.03 7.21 -6.02
C GLN A 202 -7.45 7.58 -5.58
N PHE A 203 -8.17 8.36 -6.37
CA PHE A 203 -9.53 8.80 -6.09
C PHE A 203 -10.50 7.63 -5.97
N ALA A 204 -10.53 6.74 -6.96
CA ALA A 204 -11.42 5.59 -6.99
C ALA A 204 -11.25 4.68 -5.76
N PHE A 205 -10.01 4.30 -5.47
CA PHE A 205 -9.71 3.42 -4.33
C PHE A 205 -9.92 4.10 -2.99
N MET A 206 -9.63 5.39 -2.85
CA MET A 206 -9.89 6.12 -1.62
C MET A 206 -11.39 6.25 -1.33
N ASN A 207 -12.21 6.49 -2.35
CA ASN A 207 -13.66 6.52 -2.20
C ASN A 207 -14.21 5.14 -1.82
N TRP A 208 -13.67 4.09 -2.40
CA TRP A 208 -14.05 2.72 -2.05
C TRP A 208 -13.64 2.34 -0.62
N LEU A 209 -12.41 2.69 -0.20
CA LEU A 209 -11.92 2.42 1.16
C LEU A 209 -12.59 3.27 2.24
N TYR A 210 -13.00 4.49 1.89
CA TYR A 210 -13.48 5.50 2.82
C TYR A 210 -14.71 6.24 2.29
N PRO A 211 -15.83 5.54 2.03
CA PRO A 211 -17.00 6.12 1.34
C PRO A 211 -17.60 7.34 2.04
N ASN A 212 -17.45 7.43 3.37
CA ASN A 212 -17.97 8.56 4.17
C ASN A 212 -17.02 9.78 4.20
N GLN A 213 -15.93 9.76 3.42
CA GLN A 213 -14.93 10.84 3.38
C GLN A 213 -14.69 11.39 1.96
N VAL A 214 -15.60 11.11 1.04
CA VAL A 214 -15.51 11.38 -0.41
C VAL A 214 -15.17 12.82 -0.75
N ASN A 215 -15.58 13.80 0.08
CA ASN A 215 -15.36 15.23 -0.21
C ASN A 215 -13.94 15.73 0.06
N LYS A 216 -13.01 14.90 0.50
CA LYS A 216 -11.64 15.32 0.85
C LYS A 216 -10.60 15.09 -0.24
N ILE A 217 -10.91 14.26 -1.24
CA ILE A 217 -10.05 14.10 -2.43
C ILE A 217 -10.92 14.40 -3.64
N ARG A 218 -10.72 15.58 -4.22
CA ARG A 218 -11.28 15.91 -5.53
C ARG A 218 -10.13 15.95 -6.53
N PRO A 219 -10.23 15.21 -7.64
CA PRO A 219 -9.22 15.19 -8.68
C PRO A 219 -8.96 16.56 -9.30
N ASP A 220 -10.00 17.37 -9.40
CA ASP A 220 -10.04 18.71 -9.99
C ASP A 220 -9.18 19.78 -9.27
N TYR A 221 -8.66 19.48 -8.07
CA TYR A 221 -7.73 20.39 -7.36
C TYR A 221 -6.27 20.24 -7.79
N PHE A 222 -5.96 19.38 -8.76
CA PHE A 222 -4.58 19.12 -9.16
C PHE A 222 -4.36 19.57 -10.62
N GLU A 223 -3.43 20.47 -10.85
CA GLU A 223 -3.11 21.07 -12.15
C GLU A 223 -2.90 20.05 -13.28
N ASN A 224 -2.44 18.84 -12.96
CA ASN A 224 -2.15 17.77 -13.92
C ASN A 224 -3.26 16.72 -14.01
N TYR A 225 -4.46 17.00 -13.51
CA TYR A 225 -5.57 16.06 -13.61
C TYR A 225 -6.56 16.48 -14.71
N THR A 226 -6.77 15.60 -15.68
CA THR A 226 -7.64 15.89 -16.85
C THR A 226 -9.08 15.42 -16.68
N GLY A 227 -9.42 14.71 -15.61
CA GLY A 227 -10.73 14.12 -15.43
C GLY A 227 -11.07 12.95 -16.36
N VAL A 228 -10.21 12.62 -17.32
CA VAL A 228 -10.46 11.58 -18.33
C VAL A 228 -10.69 10.22 -17.68
N VAL A 229 -9.86 9.82 -16.73
CA VAL A 229 -9.98 8.51 -16.06
C VAL A 229 -11.30 8.41 -15.28
N GLU A 230 -11.68 9.47 -14.57
CA GLU A 230 -12.96 9.52 -13.87
C GLU A 230 -14.14 9.49 -14.84
N GLY A 231 -14.06 10.26 -15.92
CA GLY A 231 -15.08 10.26 -16.97
C GLY A 231 -15.30 8.87 -17.59
N LEU A 232 -14.22 8.15 -17.86
CA LEU A 232 -14.29 6.78 -18.38
C LEU A 232 -14.90 5.81 -17.36
N MET A 233 -14.53 5.92 -16.09
CA MET A 233 -15.12 5.10 -15.02
C MET A 233 -16.62 5.36 -14.85
N ASN A 234 -17.04 6.63 -14.90
CA ASN A 234 -18.45 7.01 -14.81
C ASN A 234 -19.30 6.52 -15.99
N GLN A 235 -18.66 6.23 -17.11
CA GLN A 235 -19.29 5.60 -18.28
C GLN A 235 -19.27 4.06 -18.21
N GLY A 236 -18.87 3.49 -17.08
CA GLY A 236 -18.85 2.04 -16.86
C GLY A 236 -17.64 1.33 -17.48
N LEU A 237 -16.65 2.07 -17.98
CA LEU A 237 -15.40 1.48 -18.43
C LEU A 237 -14.58 1.03 -17.22
N THR A 238 -14.13 -0.20 -17.24
CA THR A 238 -13.28 -0.74 -16.19
C THR A 238 -11.84 -0.32 -16.43
N LEU A 239 -11.08 -0.06 -15.36
CA LEU A 239 -9.65 0.24 -15.44
C LEU A 239 -8.79 -0.99 -15.82
N LYS A 240 -9.38 -1.94 -16.53
CA LYS A 240 -8.76 -3.22 -16.91
C LYS A 240 -7.90 -3.13 -18.18
N GLN A 241 -7.88 -2.00 -18.81
CA GLN A 241 -7.17 -1.82 -20.08
C GLN A 241 -5.84 -1.13 -19.91
#